data_c5cdbbe0c74c52b632a8a5b01d52ebe6
#
_entry.id   c5cdbbe0c74c52b632a8a5b01d52ebe6
#
_cell.length_a   1.000
_cell.length_b   1.000
_cell.length_c   1.000
_cell.angle_alpha   90.00
_cell.angle_beta   90.00
_cell.angle_gamma   90.00
#
_symmetry.space_group_name_H-M   'P 1'
#
loop_
_entity.id
_entity.type
_entity.pdbx_description
1 polymer ?
#
loop_
_entity_poly.entity_id
_entity_poly.type
_entity_poly.pdbx_seq_one_letter_code
_entity_poly.pdbx_strand_id
1 'polypeptide(L)'
;MTTHKTLRTLLLCAIYSFVLLFFLSSDSYLRDIFGHFDSAIFFMCGKAWMNGLTPYVDFSDSKGPLLWLIYGLGYLLNHHSYVGVFWISILFYTATLFIAYKLCRLFLEPRPAALCVAILPLALFYYEIHCEVVSEDFSYVFIMLALYCLTRILRDRDLPANTWRRLSVVMGVCFSACLLIKWNVAGMIGSLMLVAFILSFQPKRWAVCLGGMVAGAAVMALPFVLYFLLFADFGTFIQEYFINTYRTMDGKESAFVVLTWGRLMFIKERLAIIVFLGLLVFCYKRWRYAWLIFCFFIFRIGMGLAYSSKHYYMNLMPFFLFFLIAVVGYIYSKWPRWMNRLTPALCILVAIGVIYYNSKSINGHFRGSEQDREDFYTAAYIMSQVEQPRLMWYNMEAGMGTPVDALPACRYWTRQIGASEEMLKEREKMLAGGKADFVIVSRHLHEDEVVEEVTARVEAQGYVPYLEVRAFANEPKFILFGRPGWQFPPEDFHVSQWDVWLKRNIFGI
;
A
#
# COMPACT_ATOMS: atom_id res chain seq x y z
N MET A 1 5.95 31.77 0.70
CA MET A 1 7.32 31.33 1.08
C MET A 1 8.26 31.66 -0.08
N THR A 2 9.44 32.18 0.22
CA THR A 2 10.48 32.33 -0.80
C THR A 2 10.92 30.94 -1.31
N THR A 3 11.35 30.82 -2.56
CA THR A 3 11.75 29.56 -3.18
C THR A 3 12.76 28.78 -2.33
N HIS A 4 13.75 29.47 -1.74
CA HIS A 4 14.75 28.87 -0.85
C HIS A 4 14.15 28.23 0.42
N LYS A 5 13.12 28.83 1.04
CA LYS A 5 12.48 28.25 2.22
C LYS A 5 11.67 27.00 1.87
N THR A 6 11.06 26.99 0.67
CA THR A 6 10.32 25.83 0.18
C THR A 6 11.25 24.65 -0.09
N LEU A 7 12.36 24.90 -0.79
CA LEU A 7 13.37 23.88 -1.12
C LEU A 7 13.99 23.29 0.16
N ARG A 8 14.37 24.15 1.12
CA ARG A 8 14.89 23.67 2.42
C ARG A 8 13.89 22.77 3.15
N THR A 9 12.60 23.13 3.17
CA THR A 9 11.58 22.29 3.81
C THR A 9 11.42 20.96 3.11
N LEU A 10 11.41 20.96 1.75
CA LEU A 10 11.33 19.73 0.96
C LEU A 10 12.53 18.82 1.25
N LEU A 11 13.75 19.37 1.28
CA LEU A 11 14.97 18.61 1.59
C LEU A 11 14.93 18.01 3.00
N LEU A 12 14.45 18.76 3.99
CA LEU A 12 14.28 18.22 5.36
C LEU A 12 13.24 17.10 5.42
N CYS A 13 12.13 17.22 4.67
CA CYS A 13 11.16 16.14 4.54
C CYS A 13 11.79 14.92 3.85
N ALA A 14 12.61 15.10 2.82
CA ALA A 14 13.27 14.00 2.11
C ALA A 14 14.27 13.27 3.02
N ILE A 15 15.11 14.00 3.74
CA ILE A 15 16.05 13.40 4.71
C ILE A 15 15.27 12.64 5.80
N TYR A 16 14.19 13.23 6.33
CA TYR A 16 13.38 12.57 7.36
C TYR A 16 12.68 11.33 6.82
N SER A 17 12.11 11.38 5.61
CA SER A 17 11.50 10.21 4.95
C SER A 17 12.52 9.10 4.72
N PHE A 18 13.73 9.44 4.25
CA PHE A 18 14.81 8.46 4.08
C PHE A 18 15.15 7.78 5.40
N VAL A 19 15.39 8.56 6.47
CA VAL A 19 15.73 8.01 7.80
C VAL A 19 14.62 7.11 8.33
N LEU A 20 13.35 7.54 8.23
CA LEU A 20 12.22 6.73 8.68
C LEU A 20 12.12 5.43 7.91
N LEU A 21 12.08 5.50 6.57
CA LEU A 21 11.89 4.32 5.73
C LEU A 21 13.09 3.38 5.79
N PHE A 22 14.31 3.89 5.97
CA PHE A 22 15.48 3.04 6.13
C PHE A 22 15.33 2.09 7.34
N PHE A 23 14.73 2.55 8.44
CA PHE A 23 14.53 1.74 9.64
C PHE A 23 13.16 1.06 9.71
N LEU A 24 12.12 1.61 9.07
CA LEU A 24 10.73 1.19 9.26
C LEU A 24 10.09 0.55 8.03
N SER A 25 10.71 0.62 6.84
CA SER A 25 10.17 -0.03 5.65
C SER A 25 10.60 -1.50 5.58
N SER A 26 9.69 -2.37 5.21
CA SER A 26 9.98 -3.75 4.84
C SER A 26 10.91 -3.84 3.63
N ASP A 27 10.82 -2.87 2.72
CA ASP A 27 11.55 -2.84 1.45
C ASP A 27 12.97 -2.28 1.56
N SER A 28 13.40 -1.91 2.78
CA SER A 28 14.71 -1.30 3.00
C SER A 28 15.85 -2.32 2.94
N TYR A 29 17.07 -1.84 2.71
CA TYR A 29 18.30 -2.63 2.74
C TYR A 29 18.57 -3.40 4.04
N LEU A 30 17.85 -3.06 5.13
CA LEU A 30 17.98 -3.73 6.42
C LEU A 30 17.12 -5.00 6.53
N ARG A 31 16.34 -5.34 5.52
CA ARG A 31 15.33 -6.40 5.57
C ARG A 31 15.66 -7.52 4.61
N ASP A 32 15.24 -8.72 4.99
CA ASP A 32 15.29 -9.88 4.12
C ASP A 32 14.19 -9.78 3.05
N ILE A 33 14.39 -10.39 1.88
CA ILE A 33 13.45 -10.34 0.75
C ILE A 33 12.21 -11.20 1.03
N PHE A 34 12.36 -12.26 1.80
CA PHE A 34 11.26 -13.15 2.16
C PHE A 34 10.40 -12.58 3.31
N GLY A 35 9.20 -13.12 3.49
CA GLY A 35 8.24 -12.65 4.48
C GLY A 35 7.37 -11.48 3.99
N HIS A 36 7.47 -11.11 2.73
CA HIS A 36 6.57 -10.18 2.07
C HIS A 36 5.35 -10.92 1.54
N PHE A 37 4.15 -10.39 1.81
CA PHE A 37 2.89 -10.95 1.34
C PHE A 37 2.30 -10.11 0.20
N ASP A 38 1.54 -9.10 0.54
CA ASP A 38 0.88 -8.20 -0.44
C ASP A 38 1.89 -7.50 -1.34
N SER A 39 2.99 -6.98 -0.79
CA SER A 39 4.03 -6.29 -1.57
C SER A 39 4.74 -7.24 -2.55
N ALA A 40 4.89 -8.51 -2.21
CA ALA A 40 5.45 -9.51 -3.11
C ALA A 40 4.53 -9.76 -4.33
N ILE A 41 3.21 -9.84 -4.10
CA ILE A 41 2.23 -9.95 -5.19
C ILE A 41 2.31 -8.72 -6.10
N PHE A 42 2.35 -7.52 -5.51
CA PHE A 42 2.43 -6.28 -6.30
C PHE A 42 3.72 -6.18 -7.10
N PHE A 43 4.83 -6.62 -6.52
CA PHE A 43 6.11 -6.66 -7.21
C PHE A 43 6.09 -7.63 -8.38
N MET A 44 5.54 -8.83 -8.20
CA MET A 44 5.37 -9.82 -9.28
C MET A 44 4.44 -9.30 -10.39
N CYS A 45 3.33 -8.64 -10.06
CA CYS A 45 2.45 -8.01 -11.05
C CYS A 45 3.18 -6.89 -11.81
N GLY A 46 3.93 -6.04 -11.09
CA GLY A 46 4.74 -4.99 -11.70
C GLY A 46 5.83 -5.55 -12.62
N LYS A 47 6.56 -6.56 -12.15
CA LYS A 47 7.55 -7.30 -12.94
C LYS A 47 6.94 -7.91 -14.20
N ALA A 48 5.81 -8.59 -14.06
CA ALA A 48 5.09 -9.21 -15.18
C ALA A 48 4.74 -8.17 -16.25
N TRP A 49 4.20 -7.02 -15.83
CA TRP A 49 3.88 -5.94 -16.77
C TRP A 49 5.11 -5.40 -17.50
N MET A 50 6.22 -5.18 -16.78
CA MET A 50 7.48 -4.68 -17.38
C MET A 50 8.13 -5.71 -18.33
N ASN A 51 7.81 -7.00 -18.17
CA ASN A 51 8.25 -8.09 -19.06
C ASN A 51 7.23 -8.43 -20.15
N GLY A 52 6.28 -7.55 -20.44
CA GLY A 52 5.37 -7.64 -21.58
C GLY A 52 4.11 -8.46 -21.37
N LEU A 53 3.83 -8.95 -20.15
CA LEU A 53 2.56 -9.57 -19.82
C LEU A 53 1.48 -8.49 -19.64
N THR A 54 0.27 -8.81 -20.07
CA THR A 54 -0.86 -7.88 -20.08
C THR A 54 -1.64 -7.95 -18.76
N PRO A 55 -1.74 -6.82 -18.00
CA PRO A 55 -2.53 -6.74 -16.78
C PRO A 55 -3.98 -7.22 -16.99
N TYR A 56 -4.49 -7.98 -16.03
CA TYR A 56 -5.83 -8.59 -15.98
C TYR A 56 -6.12 -9.66 -17.07
N VAL A 57 -5.27 -9.80 -18.07
CA VAL A 57 -5.35 -10.85 -19.10
C VAL A 57 -4.42 -12.02 -18.75
N ASP A 58 -3.13 -11.73 -18.57
CA ASP A 58 -2.11 -12.75 -18.28
C ASP A 58 -1.87 -12.95 -16.78
N PHE A 59 -2.13 -11.92 -15.98
CA PHE A 59 -2.08 -11.96 -14.52
C PHE A 59 -3.13 -11.01 -13.92
N SER A 60 -3.64 -11.32 -12.72
CA SER A 60 -4.65 -10.52 -12.03
C SER A 60 -4.47 -10.56 -10.52
N ASP A 61 -4.82 -9.47 -9.87
CA ASP A 61 -5.02 -9.32 -8.43
C ASP A 61 -6.08 -8.24 -8.18
N SER A 62 -6.58 -8.16 -6.96
CA SER A 62 -7.63 -7.23 -6.53
C SER A 62 -7.22 -5.75 -6.48
N LYS A 63 -5.98 -5.44 -6.81
CA LYS A 63 -5.44 -4.06 -6.79
C LYS A 63 -5.45 -3.42 -8.18
N GLY A 64 -5.27 -2.10 -8.19
CA GLY A 64 -5.35 -1.30 -9.41
C GLY A 64 -4.02 -1.17 -10.16
N PRO A 65 -4.10 -0.83 -11.46
CA PRO A 65 -2.95 -0.83 -12.35
C PRO A 65 -1.90 0.23 -12.01
N LEU A 66 -2.25 1.32 -11.34
CA LEU A 66 -1.28 2.32 -10.90
C LEU A 66 -0.34 1.75 -9.82
N LEU A 67 -0.85 0.89 -8.94
CA LEU A 67 -0.01 0.22 -7.95
C LEU A 67 1.03 -0.68 -8.63
N TRP A 68 0.60 -1.49 -9.60
CA TRP A 68 1.51 -2.35 -10.34
C TRP A 68 2.52 -1.56 -11.18
N LEU A 69 2.12 -0.42 -11.72
CA LEU A 69 3.06 0.49 -12.40
C LEU A 69 4.13 1.02 -11.44
N ILE A 70 3.75 1.41 -10.22
CA ILE A 70 4.69 1.86 -9.18
C ILE A 70 5.70 0.75 -8.86
N TYR A 71 5.22 -0.48 -8.62
CA TYR A 71 6.09 -1.63 -8.35
C TYR A 71 6.90 -2.04 -9.58
N GLY A 72 6.34 -1.93 -10.77
CA GLY A 72 7.06 -2.16 -12.03
C GLY A 72 8.21 -1.18 -12.27
N LEU A 73 8.00 0.10 -11.94
CA LEU A 73 9.09 1.10 -11.94
C LEU A 73 10.14 0.76 -10.88
N GLY A 74 9.73 0.25 -9.71
CA GLY A 74 10.63 -0.27 -8.70
C GLY A 74 11.46 -1.45 -9.21
N TYR A 75 10.82 -2.40 -9.90
CA TYR A 75 11.50 -3.51 -10.57
C TYR A 75 12.54 -3.04 -11.59
N LEU A 76 12.23 -2.04 -12.40
CA LEU A 76 13.20 -1.48 -13.36
C LEU A 76 14.41 -0.83 -12.69
N LEU A 77 14.26 -0.35 -11.44
CA LEU A 77 15.38 0.18 -10.66
C LEU A 77 16.22 -0.92 -9.99
N ASN A 78 15.58 -2.03 -9.59
CA ASN A 78 16.24 -3.21 -9.05
C ASN A 78 15.39 -4.45 -9.33
N HIS A 79 15.92 -5.35 -10.17
CA HIS A 79 15.19 -6.51 -10.68
C HIS A 79 14.98 -7.62 -9.65
N HIS A 80 15.82 -7.70 -8.61
CA HIS A 80 15.90 -8.84 -7.74
C HIS A 80 15.58 -8.54 -6.26
N SER A 81 15.15 -7.31 -5.96
CA SER A 81 14.77 -6.92 -4.60
C SER A 81 13.80 -5.73 -4.59
N TYR A 82 13.21 -5.47 -3.42
CA TYR A 82 12.31 -4.34 -3.21
C TYR A 82 13.01 -2.98 -3.09
N VAL A 83 14.34 -2.93 -3.19
CA VAL A 83 15.13 -1.69 -3.05
C VAL A 83 14.71 -0.60 -4.04
N GLY A 84 14.31 -0.97 -5.26
CA GLY A 84 13.76 0.00 -6.21
C GLY A 84 12.44 0.59 -5.73
N VAL A 85 11.55 -0.22 -5.12
CA VAL A 85 10.29 0.23 -4.52
C VAL A 85 10.57 1.12 -3.30
N PHE A 86 11.57 0.78 -2.48
CA PHE A 86 12.03 1.62 -1.36
C PHE A 86 12.36 3.06 -1.80
N TRP A 87 13.11 3.24 -2.89
CA TRP A 87 13.43 4.59 -3.39
C TRP A 87 12.19 5.36 -3.87
N ILE A 88 11.25 4.67 -4.51
CA ILE A 88 9.97 5.28 -4.91
C ILE A 88 9.15 5.65 -3.65
N SER A 89 9.12 4.79 -2.65
CA SER A 89 8.43 5.04 -1.37
C SER A 89 8.96 6.31 -0.68
N ILE A 90 10.28 6.55 -0.73
CA ILE A 90 10.86 7.80 -0.20
C ILE A 90 10.27 9.03 -0.88
N LEU A 91 10.05 9.01 -2.19
CA LEU A 91 9.43 10.13 -2.91
C LEU A 91 8.00 10.36 -2.47
N PHE A 92 7.19 9.29 -2.33
CA PHE A 92 5.81 9.38 -1.88
C PHE A 92 5.71 9.88 -0.43
N TYR A 93 6.52 9.37 0.48
CA TYR A 93 6.56 9.84 1.87
C TYR A 93 7.07 11.28 1.98
N THR A 94 8.08 11.65 1.21
CA THR A 94 8.56 13.04 1.14
C THR A 94 7.43 13.98 0.74
N ALA A 95 6.68 13.65 -0.30
CA ALA A 95 5.53 14.43 -0.74
C ALA A 95 4.44 14.47 0.35
N THR A 96 4.14 13.34 0.99
CA THR A 96 3.16 13.25 2.08
C THR A 96 3.52 14.19 3.23
N LEU A 97 4.76 14.10 3.73
CA LEU A 97 5.23 14.94 4.86
C LEU A 97 5.30 16.42 4.46
N PHE A 98 5.71 16.73 3.24
CA PHE A 98 5.73 18.10 2.74
C PHE A 98 4.32 18.70 2.64
N ILE A 99 3.33 17.95 2.15
CA ILE A 99 1.92 18.39 2.08
C ILE A 99 1.36 18.52 3.49
N ALA A 100 1.65 17.58 4.39
CA ALA A 100 1.28 17.66 5.80
C ALA A 100 1.83 18.94 6.44
N TYR A 101 3.11 19.28 6.19
CA TYR A 101 3.68 20.56 6.64
C TYR A 101 2.91 21.75 6.07
N LYS A 102 2.58 21.75 4.79
CA LYS A 102 1.78 22.82 4.16
C LYS A 102 0.39 22.93 4.79
N LEU A 103 -0.24 21.81 5.13
CA LEU A 103 -1.53 21.80 5.83
C LEU A 103 -1.39 22.38 7.25
N CYS A 104 -0.39 21.96 8.01
CA CYS A 104 -0.10 22.54 9.34
C CYS A 104 0.12 24.05 9.25
N ARG A 105 0.81 24.53 8.21
CA ARG A 105 1.07 25.96 7.97
C ARG A 105 -0.19 26.80 7.70
N LEU A 106 -1.32 26.18 7.49
CA LEU A 106 -2.59 26.89 7.44
C LEU A 106 -3.03 27.39 8.84
N PHE A 107 -2.52 26.78 9.91
CA PHE A 107 -2.94 27.03 11.30
C PHE A 107 -1.81 27.43 12.24
N LEU A 108 -0.61 27.02 11.94
CA LEU A 108 0.55 27.09 12.82
C LEU A 108 1.74 27.80 12.18
N GLU A 109 2.60 28.36 13.03
CA GLU A 109 3.91 28.87 12.66
C GLU A 109 4.88 27.74 12.22
N PRO A 110 6.03 28.05 11.57
CA PRO A 110 6.92 27.02 11.01
C PRO A 110 7.38 25.95 12.01
N ARG A 111 7.77 26.34 13.22
CA ARG A 111 8.30 25.41 14.23
C ARG A 111 7.25 24.42 14.75
N PRO A 112 6.08 24.87 15.26
CA PRO A 112 5.02 23.93 15.66
C PRO A 112 4.55 23.06 14.47
N ALA A 113 4.51 23.59 13.25
CA ALA A 113 4.18 22.79 12.08
C ALA A 113 5.21 21.67 11.82
N ALA A 114 6.51 21.95 11.99
CA ALA A 114 7.56 20.95 11.87
C ALA A 114 7.43 19.85 12.94
N LEU A 115 7.10 20.21 14.18
CA LEU A 115 6.89 19.22 15.25
C LEU A 115 5.68 18.32 14.95
N CYS A 116 4.56 18.87 14.44
CA CYS A 116 3.43 18.05 14.01
C CYS A 116 3.84 17.01 12.95
N VAL A 117 4.63 17.43 11.96
CA VAL A 117 5.12 16.54 10.90
C VAL A 117 6.09 15.50 11.44
N ALA A 118 6.92 15.85 12.43
CA ALA A 118 7.81 14.89 13.08
C ALA A 118 7.05 13.80 13.87
N ILE A 119 5.92 14.14 14.47
CA ILE A 119 5.07 13.21 15.25
C ILE A 119 4.16 12.37 14.34
N LEU A 120 3.72 12.88 13.19
CA LEU A 120 2.76 12.23 12.31
C LEU A 120 3.09 10.75 11.98
N PRO A 121 4.35 10.37 11.74
CA PRO A 121 4.72 8.98 11.46
C PRO A 121 4.37 7.97 12.56
N LEU A 122 4.17 8.39 13.81
CA LEU A 122 3.63 7.49 14.86
C LEU A 122 2.28 6.89 14.47
N ALA A 123 1.46 7.63 13.72
CA ALA A 123 0.19 7.13 13.23
C ALA A 123 0.33 6.42 11.88
N LEU A 124 1.16 6.94 10.96
CA LEU A 124 1.30 6.35 9.62
C LEU A 124 1.98 4.97 9.66
N PHE A 125 2.91 4.74 10.58
CA PHE A 125 3.62 3.47 10.79
C PHE A 125 3.12 2.70 12.02
N TYR A 126 1.86 2.88 12.40
CA TYR A 126 1.36 2.22 13.59
C TYR A 126 1.46 0.69 13.49
N TYR A 127 2.29 0.09 14.34
CA TYR A 127 2.77 -1.29 14.24
C TYR A 127 1.67 -2.36 14.26
N GLU A 128 0.49 -2.10 14.87
CA GLU A 128 -0.60 -3.08 14.91
C GLU A 128 -1.31 -3.26 13.57
N ILE A 129 -1.13 -2.33 12.63
CA ILE A 129 -1.82 -2.31 11.34
C ILE A 129 -0.87 -2.14 10.14
N HIS A 130 0.38 -1.77 10.38
CA HIS A 130 1.39 -1.56 9.36
C HIS A 130 2.49 -2.61 9.52
N CYS A 131 2.48 -3.64 8.69
CA CYS A 131 3.44 -4.74 8.71
C CYS A 131 4.39 -4.72 7.51
N GLU A 132 3.97 -4.20 6.36
CA GLU A 132 4.77 -4.10 5.14
C GLU A 132 4.36 -2.88 4.32
N VAL A 133 5.12 -2.51 3.28
CA VAL A 133 4.74 -1.45 2.35
C VAL A 133 3.58 -1.95 1.48
N VAL A 134 2.44 -1.28 1.60
CA VAL A 134 1.19 -1.68 0.96
C VAL A 134 0.57 -0.54 0.13
N SER A 135 -0.54 -0.82 -0.51
CA SER A 135 -1.28 0.14 -1.35
C SER A 135 -1.65 1.44 -0.62
N GLU A 136 -1.90 1.37 0.69
CA GLU A 136 -2.23 2.49 1.54
C GLU A 136 -1.08 3.50 1.65
N ASP A 137 0.15 3.04 1.72
CA ASP A 137 1.35 3.90 1.82
C ASP A 137 1.47 4.83 0.62
N PHE A 138 1.26 4.31 -0.58
CA PHE A 138 1.25 5.12 -1.81
C PHE A 138 0.02 6.03 -1.92
N SER A 139 -1.04 5.73 -1.18
CA SER A 139 -2.27 6.52 -1.16
C SER A 139 -2.20 7.72 -0.23
N TYR A 140 -1.33 7.72 0.79
CA TYR A 140 -1.21 8.81 1.77
C TYR A 140 -0.98 10.18 1.17
N VAL A 141 -0.17 10.28 0.12
CA VAL A 141 0.11 11.55 -0.55
C VAL A 141 -1.17 12.16 -1.14
N PHE A 142 -2.00 11.33 -1.76
CA PHE A 142 -3.25 11.76 -2.38
C PHE A 142 -4.31 12.12 -1.34
N ILE A 143 -4.43 11.32 -0.27
CA ILE A 143 -5.32 11.63 0.85
C ILE A 143 -4.91 12.95 1.52
N MET A 144 -3.62 13.12 1.82
CA MET A 144 -3.10 14.33 2.44
C MET A 144 -3.30 15.57 1.56
N LEU A 145 -3.14 15.41 0.23
CA LEU A 145 -3.33 16.50 -0.73
C LEU A 145 -4.81 16.88 -0.85
N ALA A 146 -5.71 15.90 -0.87
CA ALA A 146 -7.16 16.17 -0.87
C ALA A 146 -7.62 16.81 0.45
N LEU A 147 -7.09 16.38 1.61
CA LEU A 147 -7.32 17.02 2.91
C LEU A 147 -6.82 18.47 2.91
N TYR A 148 -5.66 18.74 2.33
CA TYR A 148 -5.16 20.11 2.17
C TYR A 148 -6.12 20.96 1.31
N CYS A 149 -6.59 20.43 0.18
CA CYS A 149 -7.54 21.13 -0.70
C CYS A 149 -8.85 21.45 0.02
N LEU A 150 -9.48 20.47 0.67
CA LEU A 150 -10.70 20.68 1.43
C LEU A 150 -10.49 21.68 2.59
N THR A 151 -9.38 21.56 3.33
CA THR A 151 -9.07 22.47 4.43
C THR A 151 -8.90 23.92 3.95
N ARG A 152 -8.32 24.12 2.76
CA ARG A 152 -8.24 25.43 2.12
C ARG A 152 -9.64 25.99 1.81
N ILE A 153 -10.54 25.19 1.27
CA ILE A 153 -11.92 25.55 0.99
C ILE A 153 -12.67 25.88 2.28
N LEU A 154 -12.51 25.06 3.33
CA LEU A 154 -13.14 25.29 4.63
C LEU A 154 -12.63 26.55 5.32
N ARG A 155 -11.35 26.88 5.14
CA ARG A 155 -10.73 28.07 5.73
C ARG A 155 -11.22 29.36 5.12
N ASP A 156 -11.35 29.38 3.80
CA ASP A 156 -11.73 30.54 3.02
C ASP A 156 -12.76 30.13 1.97
N ARG A 157 -14.02 30.51 2.21
CA ARG A 157 -15.14 30.20 1.30
C ARG A 157 -15.24 31.15 0.10
N ASP A 158 -14.61 32.33 0.21
CA ASP A 158 -14.64 33.37 -0.81
C ASP A 158 -13.47 33.30 -1.80
N LEU A 159 -12.88 32.11 -1.92
CA LEU A 159 -11.81 31.85 -2.88
C LEU A 159 -12.25 32.21 -4.30
N PRO A 160 -11.35 32.80 -5.12
CA PRO A 160 -11.60 33.05 -6.54
C PRO A 160 -11.96 31.78 -7.30
N ALA A 161 -12.80 31.88 -8.34
CA ALA A 161 -13.23 30.73 -9.15
C ALA A 161 -12.05 29.92 -9.72
N ASN A 162 -10.96 30.58 -10.13
CA ASN A 162 -9.75 29.91 -10.60
C ASN A 162 -9.08 29.07 -9.50
N THR A 163 -9.10 29.51 -8.25
CA THR A 163 -8.58 28.75 -7.13
C THR A 163 -9.47 27.55 -6.83
N TRP A 164 -10.79 27.74 -6.82
CA TRP A 164 -11.75 26.65 -6.72
C TRP A 164 -11.51 25.58 -7.78
N ARG A 165 -11.41 26.00 -9.06
CA ARG A 165 -11.12 25.08 -10.17
C ARG A 165 -9.84 24.29 -9.95
N ARG A 166 -8.72 24.95 -9.57
CA ARG A 166 -7.45 24.28 -9.33
C ARG A 166 -7.56 23.26 -8.19
N LEU A 167 -8.16 23.60 -7.06
CA LEU A 167 -8.33 22.69 -5.93
C LEU A 167 -9.22 21.50 -6.32
N SER A 168 -10.29 21.72 -7.08
CA SER A 168 -11.17 20.66 -7.57
C SER A 168 -10.48 19.73 -8.56
N VAL A 169 -9.66 20.25 -9.48
CA VAL A 169 -8.84 19.43 -10.40
C VAL A 169 -7.89 18.55 -9.61
N VAL A 170 -7.19 19.11 -8.61
CA VAL A 170 -6.27 18.34 -7.75
C VAL A 170 -7.03 17.24 -7.01
N MET A 171 -8.20 17.51 -6.45
CA MET A 171 -9.02 16.49 -5.78
C MET A 171 -9.44 15.39 -6.75
N GLY A 172 -9.82 15.74 -7.99
CA GLY A 172 -10.14 14.75 -9.04
C GLY A 172 -8.95 13.86 -9.40
N VAL A 173 -7.74 14.43 -9.54
CA VAL A 173 -6.50 13.67 -9.73
C VAL A 173 -6.27 12.70 -8.56
N CYS A 174 -6.41 13.19 -7.32
CA CYS A 174 -6.23 12.35 -6.13
C CYS A 174 -7.25 11.20 -6.09
N PHE A 175 -8.52 11.46 -6.42
CA PHE A 175 -9.57 10.45 -6.48
C PHE A 175 -9.22 9.35 -7.47
N SER A 176 -8.88 9.73 -8.69
CA SER A 176 -8.58 8.77 -9.75
C SER A 176 -7.27 8.01 -9.47
N ALA A 177 -6.25 8.66 -8.89
CA ALA A 177 -5.03 7.98 -8.47
C ALA A 177 -5.33 6.91 -7.41
N CYS A 178 -6.09 7.24 -6.36
CA CYS A 178 -6.51 6.26 -5.36
C CYS A 178 -7.39 5.16 -5.96
N LEU A 179 -8.30 5.52 -6.89
CA LEU A 179 -9.12 4.53 -7.60
C LEU A 179 -8.25 3.53 -8.38
N LEU A 180 -7.16 3.98 -8.99
CA LEU A 180 -6.23 3.16 -9.78
C LEU A 180 -5.17 2.45 -8.92
N ILE A 181 -5.03 2.79 -7.63
CA ILE A 181 -4.21 2.04 -6.66
C ILE A 181 -5.08 0.97 -6.00
N LYS A 182 -6.18 1.37 -5.38
CA LYS A 182 -7.10 0.51 -4.64
C LYS A 182 -8.46 1.21 -4.54
N TRP A 183 -9.47 0.70 -5.19
CA TRP A 183 -10.73 1.41 -5.38
C TRP A 183 -11.45 1.77 -4.06
N ASN A 184 -11.30 1.00 -2.99
CA ASN A 184 -11.91 1.34 -1.70
C ASN A 184 -11.28 2.57 -1.05
N VAL A 185 -9.99 2.87 -1.31
CA VAL A 185 -9.31 4.08 -0.83
C VAL A 185 -9.87 5.33 -1.51
N ALA A 186 -10.32 5.22 -2.76
CA ALA A 186 -10.97 6.33 -3.47
C ALA A 186 -12.22 6.83 -2.74
N GLY A 187 -12.90 5.97 -1.95
CA GLY A 187 -14.02 6.36 -1.11
C GLY A 187 -13.68 7.45 -0.09
N MET A 188 -12.43 7.46 0.44
CA MET A 188 -11.94 8.55 1.29
C MET A 188 -11.93 9.87 0.53
N ILE A 189 -11.30 9.88 -0.65
CA ILE A 189 -11.25 11.10 -1.47
C ILE A 189 -12.65 11.52 -1.92
N GLY A 190 -13.49 10.55 -2.28
CA GLY A 190 -14.89 10.77 -2.65
C GLY A 190 -15.69 11.50 -1.55
N SER A 191 -15.47 11.15 -0.27
CA SER A 191 -16.11 11.85 0.85
C SER A 191 -15.65 13.31 0.97
N LEU A 192 -14.36 13.57 0.75
CA LEU A 192 -13.81 14.94 0.74
C LEU A 192 -14.33 15.75 -0.45
N MET A 193 -14.43 15.13 -1.63
CA MET A 193 -15.00 15.74 -2.84
C MET A 193 -16.49 16.07 -2.66
N LEU A 194 -17.27 15.17 -2.07
CA LEU A 194 -18.67 15.38 -1.78
C LEU A 194 -18.86 16.64 -0.92
N VAL A 195 -18.07 16.78 0.15
CA VAL A 195 -18.12 17.98 1.01
C VAL A 195 -17.72 19.23 0.23
N ALA A 196 -16.65 19.19 -0.56
CA ALA A 196 -16.24 20.31 -1.37
C ALA A 196 -17.35 20.71 -2.39
N PHE A 197 -18.02 19.71 -2.99
CA PHE A 197 -19.14 19.93 -3.89
C PHE A 197 -20.33 20.57 -3.17
N ILE A 198 -20.74 20.06 -2.00
CA ILE A 198 -21.81 20.65 -1.17
C ILE A 198 -21.50 22.12 -0.84
N LEU A 199 -20.24 22.41 -0.45
CA LEU A 199 -19.81 23.77 -0.12
C LEU A 199 -19.75 24.71 -1.34
N SER A 200 -19.71 24.16 -2.55
CA SER A 200 -19.72 24.92 -3.80
C SER A 200 -21.11 25.35 -4.26
N PHE A 201 -22.19 24.97 -3.55
CA PHE A 201 -23.58 25.25 -3.90
C PHE A 201 -23.88 26.75 -3.83
N GLN A 202 -23.33 27.50 -4.77
CA GLN A 202 -23.59 28.90 -5.06
C GLN A 202 -23.67 29.06 -6.58
N PRO A 203 -24.43 30.02 -7.12
CA PRO A 203 -24.55 30.20 -8.57
C PRO A 203 -23.19 30.22 -9.26
N LYS A 204 -23.01 29.35 -10.27
CA LYS A 204 -21.81 29.19 -11.10
C LYS A 204 -20.59 28.49 -10.45
N ARG A 205 -20.48 28.33 -9.11
CA ARG A 205 -19.33 27.65 -8.48
C ARG A 205 -19.43 26.13 -8.55
N TRP A 206 -20.63 25.56 -8.42
CA TRP A 206 -20.81 24.10 -8.50
C TRP A 206 -20.35 23.51 -9.84
N ALA A 207 -20.63 24.19 -10.95
CA ALA A 207 -20.20 23.74 -12.28
C ALA A 207 -18.66 23.76 -12.41
N VAL A 208 -18.01 24.81 -11.87
CA VAL A 208 -16.56 24.94 -11.83
C VAL A 208 -15.94 23.85 -10.96
N CYS A 209 -16.59 23.56 -9.82
CA CYS A 209 -16.13 22.52 -8.89
C CYS A 209 -16.26 21.12 -9.53
N LEU A 210 -17.45 20.77 -10.02
CA LEU A 210 -17.70 19.47 -10.66
C LEU A 210 -16.85 19.29 -11.93
N GLY A 211 -16.83 20.29 -12.81
CA GLY A 211 -16.01 20.26 -14.02
C GLY A 211 -14.52 20.12 -13.73
N GLY A 212 -14.04 20.79 -12.67
CA GLY A 212 -12.66 20.61 -12.18
C GLY A 212 -12.38 19.20 -11.69
N MET A 213 -13.27 18.62 -10.86
CA MET A 213 -13.13 17.25 -10.36
C MET A 213 -13.12 16.22 -11.50
N VAL A 214 -14.07 16.34 -12.45
CA VAL A 214 -14.13 15.45 -13.61
C VAL A 214 -12.89 15.59 -14.48
N ALA A 215 -12.45 16.82 -14.77
CA ALA A 215 -11.25 17.05 -15.57
C ALA A 215 -9.99 16.46 -14.88
N GLY A 216 -9.85 16.65 -13.58
CA GLY A 216 -8.74 16.08 -12.80
C GLY A 216 -8.76 14.55 -12.81
N ALA A 217 -9.93 13.94 -12.58
CA ALA A 217 -10.10 12.50 -12.65
C ALA A 217 -9.77 11.95 -14.04
N ALA A 218 -10.26 12.62 -15.09
CA ALA A 218 -9.99 12.23 -16.46
C ALA A 218 -8.49 12.30 -16.81
N VAL A 219 -7.79 13.36 -16.42
CA VAL A 219 -6.35 13.51 -16.68
C VAL A 219 -5.56 12.34 -16.09
N MET A 220 -5.92 11.86 -14.90
CA MET A 220 -5.22 10.74 -14.26
C MET A 220 -5.65 9.38 -14.81
N ALA A 221 -6.95 9.19 -15.12
CA ALA A 221 -7.47 7.92 -15.61
C ALA A 221 -7.17 7.68 -17.09
N LEU A 222 -7.14 8.74 -17.91
CA LEU A 222 -7.07 8.64 -19.36
C LEU A 222 -5.90 7.80 -19.89
N PRO A 223 -4.65 7.92 -19.39
CA PRO A 223 -3.55 7.06 -19.84
C PRO A 223 -3.83 5.57 -19.65
N PHE A 224 -4.43 5.18 -18.53
CA PHE A 224 -4.79 3.79 -18.24
C PHE A 224 -5.96 3.31 -19.11
N VAL A 225 -7.00 4.12 -19.25
CA VAL A 225 -8.13 3.81 -20.13
C VAL A 225 -7.64 3.61 -21.58
N LEU A 226 -6.78 4.49 -22.07
CA LEU A 226 -6.21 4.36 -23.42
C LEU A 226 -5.33 3.12 -23.53
N TYR A 227 -4.51 2.81 -22.52
CA TYR A 227 -3.70 1.60 -22.51
C TYR A 227 -4.58 0.34 -22.62
N PHE A 228 -5.63 0.22 -21.81
CA PHE A 228 -6.52 -0.94 -21.85
C PHE A 228 -7.36 -1.02 -23.12
N LEU A 229 -7.72 0.11 -23.73
CA LEU A 229 -8.44 0.13 -25.00
C LEU A 229 -7.57 -0.21 -26.21
N LEU A 230 -6.29 0.15 -26.19
CA LEU A 230 -5.42 0.06 -27.37
C LEU A 230 -4.46 -1.13 -27.33
N PHE A 231 -4.01 -1.55 -26.14
CA PHE A 231 -2.93 -2.52 -25.97
C PHE A 231 -3.31 -3.73 -25.10
N ALA A 232 -4.50 -3.73 -24.51
CA ALA A 232 -4.97 -4.78 -23.63
C ALA A 232 -6.45 -5.08 -23.90
N ASP A 233 -7.22 -5.43 -22.87
CA ASP A 233 -8.66 -5.64 -22.93
C ASP A 233 -9.36 -4.81 -21.85
N PHE A 234 -10.04 -3.75 -22.27
CA PHE A 234 -10.78 -2.87 -21.38
C PHE A 234 -11.96 -3.59 -20.69
N GLY A 235 -12.62 -4.52 -21.40
CA GLY A 235 -13.71 -5.32 -20.82
C GLY A 235 -13.21 -6.18 -19.67
N THR A 236 -12.10 -6.89 -19.90
CA THR A 236 -11.45 -7.71 -18.87
C THR A 236 -10.95 -6.85 -17.70
N PHE A 237 -10.37 -5.68 -17.93
CA PHE A 237 -9.99 -4.76 -16.86
C PHE A 237 -11.20 -4.38 -15.97
N ILE A 238 -12.33 -4.01 -16.56
CA ILE A 238 -13.55 -3.67 -15.79
C ILE A 238 -14.07 -4.90 -15.04
N GLN A 239 -14.10 -6.07 -15.71
CA GLN A 239 -14.58 -7.30 -15.11
C GLN A 239 -13.72 -7.72 -13.91
N GLU A 240 -12.40 -7.77 -14.09
CA GLU A 240 -11.47 -8.25 -13.05
C GLU A 240 -11.33 -7.24 -11.91
N TYR A 241 -11.03 -5.98 -12.23
CA TYR A 241 -10.70 -5.01 -11.19
C TYR A 241 -11.93 -4.51 -10.41
N PHE A 242 -13.05 -4.28 -11.06
CA PHE A 242 -14.24 -3.75 -10.38
C PHE A 242 -15.27 -4.84 -10.04
N ILE A 243 -15.67 -5.65 -11.02
CA ILE A 243 -16.80 -6.57 -10.82
C ILE A 243 -16.37 -7.78 -9.99
N ASN A 244 -15.28 -8.45 -10.36
CA ASN A 244 -14.81 -9.63 -9.63
C ASN A 244 -14.33 -9.25 -8.22
N THR A 245 -13.54 -8.17 -8.09
CA THR A 245 -13.13 -7.68 -6.77
C THR A 245 -14.33 -7.33 -5.88
N TYR A 246 -15.39 -6.77 -6.44
CA TYR A 246 -16.63 -6.53 -5.68
C TYR A 246 -17.34 -7.82 -5.28
N ARG A 247 -17.38 -8.83 -6.14
CA ARG A 247 -18.00 -10.14 -5.87
C ARG A 247 -17.22 -10.95 -4.84
N THR A 248 -15.89 -10.90 -4.88
CA THR A 248 -15.03 -11.61 -3.92
C THR A 248 -15.06 -11.01 -2.51
N MET A 249 -15.68 -9.84 -2.32
CA MET A 249 -15.98 -9.29 -0.99
C MET A 249 -17.15 -10.05 -0.33
N ASP A 250 -17.13 -11.38 -0.35
CA ASP A 250 -18.06 -12.21 0.41
C ASP A 250 -17.81 -12.05 1.91
N GLY A 251 -18.86 -11.86 2.67
CA GLY A 251 -18.82 -11.46 4.07
C GLY A 251 -19.37 -10.05 4.27
N LYS A 252 -20.11 -9.54 3.27
CA LYS A 252 -20.87 -8.28 3.36
C LYS A 252 -21.83 -8.37 4.55
N GLU A 253 -21.41 -7.73 5.62
CA GLU A 253 -22.31 -7.55 6.73
C GLU A 253 -23.46 -6.61 6.29
N SER A 254 -24.66 -6.92 6.76
CA SER A 254 -25.81 -6.06 6.45
C SER A 254 -25.51 -4.62 6.88
N ALA A 255 -26.00 -3.63 6.14
CA ALA A 255 -25.84 -2.20 6.49
C ALA A 255 -26.28 -1.92 7.93
N PHE A 256 -27.22 -2.71 8.46
CA PHE A 256 -27.67 -2.65 9.85
C PHE A 256 -26.57 -3.05 10.85
N VAL A 257 -25.79 -4.10 10.56
CA VAL A 257 -24.68 -4.55 11.44
C VAL A 257 -23.52 -3.54 11.40
N VAL A 258 -23.27 -2.94 10.24
CA VAL A 258 -22.24 -1.88 10.09
C VAL A 258 -22.61 -0.62 10.87
N LEU A 259 -23.90 -0.30 10.90
CA LEU A 259 -24.42 0.87 11.62
C LEU A 259 -24.58 0.63 13.14
N THR A 260 -24.35 -0.61 13.63
CA THR A 260 -24.40 -0.86 15.07
C THR A 260 -23.32 -0.06 15.80
N TRP A 261 -23.67 0.49 16.96
CA TRP A 261 -22.80 1.36 17.77
C TRP A 261 -21.41 0.78 18.03
N GLY A 262 -21.31 -0.53 18.26
CA GLY A 262 -20.05 -1.19 18.54
C GLY A 262 -19.04 -1.14 17.39
N ARG A 263 -19.51 -1.06 16.14
CA ARG A 263 -18.67 -0.94 14.94
C ARG A 263 -18.47 0.50 14.50
N LEU A 264 -19.49 1.36 14.66
CA LEU A 264 -19.32 2.79 14.47
C LEU A 264 -18.30 3.40 15.43
N MET A 265 -18.27 2.91 16.68
CA MET A 265 -17.41 3.45 17.74
C MET A 265 -15.99 2.85 17.78
N PHE A 266 -15.58 2.04 16.78
CA PHE A 266 -14.19 1.57 16.67
C PHE A 266 -13.64 0.85 17.91
N ILE A 267 -14.46 0.17 18.69
CA ILE A 267 -14.07 -0.40 19.99
C ILE A 267 -12.85 -1.33 19.88
N LYS A 268 -12.59 -1.90 18.69
CA LYS A 268 -11.43 -2.75 18.42
C LYS A 268 -10.19 -1.99 17.93
N GLU A 269 -10.34 -0.71 17.51
CA GLU A 269 -9.26 0.05 16.85
C GLU A 269 -8.92 1.32 17.63
N ARG A 270 -8.07 1.17 18.63
CA ARG A 270 -7.69 2.23 19.60
C ARG A 270 -7.22 3.51 18.91
N LEU A 271 -6.43 3.40 17.84
CA LEU A 271 -5.89 4.57 17.16
C LEU A 271 -6.97 5.34 16.38
N ALA A 272 -7.94 4.67 15.79
CA ALA A 272 -9.06 5.33 15.12
C ALA A 272 -9.90 6.16 16.11
N ILE A 273 -10.07 5.68 17.36
CA ILE A 273 -10.71 6.45 18.43
C ILE A 273 -9.90 7.71 18.75
N ILE A 274 -8.58 7.58 18.88
CA ILE A 274 -7.70 8.72 19.15
C ILE A 274 -7.78 9.75 18.03
N VAL A 275 -7.79 9.31 16.78
CA VAL A 275 -7.95 10.19 15.61
C VAL A 275 -9.30 10.89 15.65
N PHE A 276 -10.37 10.19 15.94
CA PHE A 276 -11.73 10.77 16.05
C PHE A 276 -11.83 11.79 17.16
N LEU A 277 -11.40 11.43 18.39
CA LEU A 277 -11.37 12.36 19.52
C LEU A 277 -10.50 13.59 19.22
N GLY A 278 -9.39 13.36 18.51
CA GLY A 278 -8.52 14.44 18.05
C GLY A 278 -9.23 15.39 17.07
N LEU A 279 -10.04 14.87 16.16
CA LEU A 279 -10.88 15.70 15.29
C LEU A 279 -11.90 16.51 16.08
N LEU A 280 -12.53 15.93 17.10
CA LEU A 280 -13.45 16.67 17.98
C LEU A 280 -12.72 17.82 18.68
N VAL A 281 -11.54 17.57 19.23
CA VAL A 281 -10.70 18.60 19.89
C VAL A 281 -10.32 19.70 18.88
N PHE A 282 -9.93 19.33 17.66
CA PHE A 282 -9.60 20.30 16.61
C PHE A 282 -10.80 21.14 16.20
N CYS A 283 -11.98 20.54 16.06
CA CYS A 283 -13.21 21.21 15.66
C CYS A 283 -13.82 22.06 16.77
N TYR A 284 -13.43 21.82 18.03
CA TYR A 284 -13.87 22.65 19.17
C TYR A 284 -13.60 24.12 18.90
N LYS A 285 -14.63 24.97 19.01
CA LYS A 285 -14.60 26.40 18.62
C LYS A 285 -14.23 26.67 17.14
N ARG A 286 -14.16 25.63 16.29
CA ARG A 286 -13.89 25.72 14.84
C ARG A 286 -14.93 24.95 14.06
N TRP A 287 -16.20 25.16 14.34
CA TRP A 287 -17.35 24.39 13.85
C TRP A 287 -17.37 24.19 12.32
N ARG A 288 -16.84 25.14 11.55
CA ARG A 288 -16.75 25.01 10.08
C ARG A 288 -15.92 23.83 9.60
N TYR A 289 -15.05 23.29 10.45
CA TYR A 289 -14.25 22.09 10.17
C TYR A 289 -14.95 20.78 10.58
N ALA A 290 -16.16 20.84 11.14
CA ALA A 290 -16.96 19.64 11.45
C ALA A 290 -17.23 18.77 10.21
N TRP A 291 -17.14 19.33 9.02
CA TRP A 291 -17.16 18.58 7.77
C TRP A 291 -16.07 17.52 7.66
N LEU A 292 -14.93 17.67 8.33
CA LEU A 292 -13.90 16.65 8.42
C LEU A 292 -14.36 15.43 9.23
N ILE A 293 -15.17 15.65 10.29
CA ILE A 293 -15.80 14.58 11.07
C ILE A 293 -16.81 13.84 10.17
N PHE A 294 -17.59 14.58 9.40
CA PHE A 294 -18.53 13.98 8.43
C PHE A 294 -17.82 13.11 7.41
N CYS A 295 -16.70 13.58 6.81
CA CYS A 295 -15.89 12.78 5.89
C CYS A 295 -15.35 11.52 6.55
N PHE A 296 -14.86 11.63 7.79
CA PHE A 296 -14.36 10.50 8.56
C PHE A 296 -15.45 9.43 8.75
N PHE A 297 -16.68 9.82 9.09
CA PHE A 297 -17.79 8.88 9.26
C PHE A 297 -18.29 8.30 7.95
N ILE A 298 -18.43 9.09 6.88
CA ILE A 298 -18.84 8.57 5.57
C ILE A 298 -17.86 7.50 5.10
N PHE A 299 -16.57 7.78 5.19
CA PHE A 299 -15.56 6.81 4.82
C PHE A 299 -15.62 5.58 5.71
N ARG A 300 -15.80 5.75 7.02
CA ARG A 300 -15.92 4.63 7.96
C ARG A 300 -17.13 3.75 7.66
N ILE A 301 -18.26 4.35 7.34
CA ILE A 301 -19.47 3.61 6.93
C ILE A 301 -19.20 2.84 5.64
N GLY A 302 -18.62 3.49 4.63
CA GLY A 302 -18.26 2.87 3.36
C GLY A 302 -17.31 1.69 3.53
N MET A 303 -16.33 1.81 4.42
CA MET A 303 -15.40 0.71 4.76
C MET A 303 -16.10 -0.45 5.47
N GLY A 304 -17.10 -0.17 6.29
CA GLY A 304 -17.85 -1.22 6.96
C GLY A 304 -18.81 -1.98 6.05
N LEU A 305 -19.25 -1.35 4.96
CA LEU A 305 -20.05 -2.00 3.91
C LEU A 305 -19.21 -2.88 2.98
N ALA A 306 -17.90 -2.65 2.97
CA ALA A 306 -16.91 -3.50 2.33
C ALA A 306 -16.31 -4.47 3.37
N TYR A 307 -15.50 -5.45 2.92
CA TYR A 307 -14.72 -6.29 3.83
C TYR A 307 -13.77 -5.42 4.68
N SER A 308 -13.86 -5.53 6.00
CA SER A 308 -13.09 -4.69 6.91
C SER A 308 -11.87 -5.44 7.48
N SER A 309 -10.75 -5.34 6.80
CA SER A 309 -9.46 -5.70 7.38
C SER A 309 -8.88 -4.55 8.22
N LYS A 310 -8.08 -4.89 9.26
CA LYS A 310 -7.49 -3.88 10.17
C LYS A 310 -6.65 -2.84 9.45
N HIS A 311 -5.88 -3.24 8.44
CA HIS A 311 -5.00 -2.32 7.70
C HIS A 311 -5.75 -1.24 6.91
N TYR A 312 -7.06 -1.41 6.64
CA TYR A 312 -7.84 -0.36 5.98
C TYR A 312 -8.00 0.91 6.82
N TYR A 313 -7.86 0.81 8.15
CA TYR A 313 -7.85 1.98 9.04
C TYR A 313 -6.64 2.90 8.82
N MET A 314 -5.58 2.42 8.16
CA MET A 314 -4.44 3.25 7.76
C MET A 314 -4.90 4.49 6.98
N ASN A 315 -5.93 4.37 6.15
CA ASN A 315 -6.47 5.48 5.38
C ASN A 315 -7.06 6.62 6.24
N LEU A 316 -7.36 6.36 7.51
CA LEU A 316 -7.82 7.38 8.47
C LEU A 316 -6.65 8.09 9.19
N MET A 317 -5.46 7.51 9.16
CA MET A 317 -4.31 8.04 9.90
C MET A 317 -3.89 9.46 9.50
N PRO A 318 -4.01 9.90 8.23
CA PRO A 318 -3.76 11.29 7.86
C PRO A 318 -4.58 12.32 8.64
N PHE A 319 -5.78 11.95 9.14
CA PHE A 319 -6.60 12.84 9.99
C PHE A 319 -5.98 13.11 11.38
N PHE A 320 -5.07 12.25 11.84
CA PHE A 320 -4.32 12.47 13.09
C PHE A 320 -3.57 13.80 13.10
N LEU A 321 -3.24 14.31 11.92
CA LEU A 321 -2.59 15.61 11.78
C LEU A 321 -3.42 16.76 12.41
N PHE A 322 -4.76 16.70 12.35
CA PHE A 322 -5.62 17.72 12.95
C PHE A 322 -5.57 17.70 14.48
N PHE A 323 -5.45 16.50 15.07
CA PHE A 323 -5.19 16.37 16.50
C PHE A 323 -3.85 17.03 16.88
N LEU A 324 -2.80 16.74 16.13
CA LEU A 324 -1.49 17.34 16.36
C LEU A 324 -1.53 18.87 16.23
N ILE A 325 -2.22 19.41 15.22
CA ILE A 325 -2.41 20.84 15.04
C ILE A 325 -3.09 21.47 16.29
N ALA A 326 -4.10 20.81 16.84
CA ALA A 326 -4.80 21.31 18.02
C ALA A 326 -3.91 21.28 19.27
N VAL A 327 -3.29 20.14 19.56
CA VAL A 327 -2.49 19.92 20.78
C VAL A 327 -1.19 20.71 20.75
N VAL A 328 -0.42 20.58 19.67
CA VAL A 328 0.85 21.30 19.52
C VAL A 328 0.61 22.80 19.47
N GLY A 329 -0.43 23.25 18.75
CA GLY A 329 -0.83 24.65 18.71
C GLY A 329 -1.17 25.19 20.09
N TYR A 330 -1.90 24.44 20.92
CA TYR A 330 -2.22 24.82 22.31
C TYR A 330 -0.95 24.91 23.15
N ILE A 331 -0.07 23.93 23.12
CA ILE A 331 1.19 23.92 23.88
C ILE A 331 2.04 25.14 23.52
N TYR A 332 2.21 25.43 22.22
CA TYR A 332 2.98 26.60 21.79
C TYR A 332 2.34 27.94 22.19
N SER A 333 1.02 27.99 22.28
CA SER A 333 0.33 29.21 22.75
C SER A 333 0.60 29.50 24.20
N LYS A 334 0.85 28.49 25.03
CA LYS A 334 1.13 28.60 26.46
C LYS A 334 2.61 28.87 26.77
N TRP A 335 3.51 28.21 26.03
CA TRP A 335 4.97 28.25 26.28
C TRP A 335 5.80 28.59 25.05
N PRO A 336 5.54 29.71 24.33
CA PRO A 336 6.12 29.92 22.98
C PRO A 336 7.65 30.05 23.03
N ARG A 337 8.24 30.66 24.05
CA ARG A 337 9.70 30.84 24.13
C ARG A 337 10.42 29.52 24.32
N TRP A 338 9.96 28.69 25.25
CA TRP A 338 10.56 27.41 25.57
C TRP A 338 10.39 26.42 24.40
N MET A 339 9.18 26.28 23.90
CA MET A 339 8.89 25.37 22.77
C MET A 339 9.68 25.74 21.54
N ASN A 340 9.82 27.02 21.20
CA ASN A 340 10.63 27.44 20.06
C ASN A 340 12.13 27.08 20.21
N ARG A 341 12.67 27.05 21.40
CA ARG A 341 14.06 26.63 21.66
C ARG A 341 14.19 25.11 21.60
N LEU A 342 13.23 24.37 22.13
CA LEU A 342 13.26 22.93 22.26
C LEU A 342 12.85 22.18 20.97
N THR A 343 12.15 22.81 20.03
CA THR A 343 11.61 22.15 18.84
C THR A 343 12.64 21.30 18.07
N PRO A 344 13.86 21.77 17.77
CA PRO A 344 14.81 20.93 17.04
C PRO A 344 15.16 19.64 17.79
N ALA A 345 15.41 19.74 19.09
CA ALA A 345 15.70 18.58 19.93
C ALA A 345 14.48 17.64 20.03
N LEU A 346 13.28 18.21 20.21
CA LEU A 346 12.05 17.41 20.24
C LEU A 346 11.79 16.68 18.92
N CYS A 347 12.03 17.30 17.77
CA CYS A 347 11.89 16.62 16.48
C CYS A 347 12.84 15.41 16.37
N ILE A 348 14.08 15.54 16.83
CA ILE A 348 15.06 14.44 16.83
C ILE A 348 14.63 13.34 17.82
N LEU A 349 14.24 13.70 19.04
CA LEU A 349 13.81 12.73 20.05
C LEU A 349 12.55 11.99 19.60
N VAL A 350 11.60 12.69 18.99
CA VAL A 350 10.40 12.08 18.40
C VAL A 350 10.78 11.12 17.29
N ALA A 351 11.67 11.51 16.37
CA ALA A 351 12.12 10.63 15.30
C ALA A 351 12.74 9.33 15.84
N ILE A 352 13.61 9.43 16.84
CA ILE A 352 14.19 8.27 17.54
C ILE A 352 13.09 7.42 18.18
N GLY A 353 12.13 8.07 18.89
CA GLY A 353 11.02 7.37 19.52
C GLY A 353 10.11 6.63 18.52
N VAL A 354 9.81 7.27 17.38
CA VAL A 354 9.04 6.65 16.26
C VAL A 354 9.75 5.41 15.74
N ILE A 355 11.03 5.53 15.46
CA ILE A 355 11.85 4.42 14.95
C ILE A 355 11.91 3.30 15.99
N TYR A 356 12.24 3.62 17.24
CA TYR A 356 12.35 2.63 18.32
C TYR A 356 11.03 1.87 18.55
N TYR A 357 9.91 2.60 18.59
CA TYR A 357 8.60 2.02 18.86
C TYR A 357 8.12 1.09 17.75
N ASN A 358 8.28 1.51 16.48
CA ASN A 358 7.75 0.77 15.34
C ASN A 358 8.75 -0.30 14.82
N SER A 359 10.06 -0.15 15.05
CA SER A 359 11.07 -1.11 14.56
C SER A 359 10.93 -2.52 15.14
N LYS A 360 10.36 -2.66 16.34
CA LYS A 360 10.19 -3.96 17.00
C LYS A 360 9.27 -4.90 16.20
N SER A 361 8.16 -4.41 15.67
CA SER A 361 7.22 -5.20 14.88
C SER A 361 7.85 -5.64 13.57
N ILE A 362 8.42 -4.69 12.84
CA ILE A 362 9.04 -4.95 11.53
C ILE A 362 10.25 -5.89 11.68
N ASN A 363 11.07 -5.73 12.72
CA ASN A 363 12.20 -6.63 12.98
C ASN A 363 11.76 -8.06 13.23
N GLY A 364 10.62 -8.28 13.89
CA GLY A 364 10.08 -9.61 14.15
C GLY A 364 9.59 -10.33 12.89
N HIS A 365 9.09 -9.58 11.91
CA HIS A 365 8.51 -10.15 10.69
C HIS A 365 9.54 -10.37 9.56
N PHE A 366 10.56 -9.52 9.45
CA PHE A 366 11.49 -9.51 8.32
C PHE A 366 12.94 -9.88 8.72
N ARG A 367 13.13 -10.60 9.81
CA ARG A 367 14.39 -11.23 10.19
C ARG A 367 14.13 -12.69 10.52
N GLY A 368 14.28 -13.54 9.52
CA GLY A 368 14.22 -14.97 9.69
C GLY A 368 15.46 -15.55 10.39
N SER A 369 15.37 -16.82 10.78
CA SER A 369 16.52 -17.61 11.19
C SER A 369 17.49 -17.79 10.01
N GLU A 370 18.71 -18.23 10.30
CA GLU A 370 19.67 -18.58 9.26
C GLU A 370 19.12 -19.69 8.36
N GLN A 371 18.45 -20.68 8.93
CA GLN A 371 17.81 -21.76 8.20
C GLN A 371 16.68 -21.27 7.29
N ASP A 372 15.82 -20.34 7.75
CA ASP A 372 14.75 -19.78 6.92
C ASP A 372 15.31 -19.06 5.68
N ARG A 373 16.45 -18.36 5.84
CA ARG A 373 17.15 -17.72 4.74
C ARG A 373 17.73 -18.74 3.76
N GLU A 374 18.38 -19.78 4.29
CA GLU A 374 18.97 -20.85 3.49
C GLU A 374 17.91 -21.56 2.65
N ASP A 375 16.81 -21.97 3.26
CA ASP A 375 15.69 -22.63 2.58
C ASP A 375 15.09 -21.74 1.48
N PHE A 376 14.85 -20.46 1.79
CA PHE A 376 14.30 -19.49 0.84
C PHE A 376 15.20 -19.28 -0.37
N TYR A 377 16.49 -19.05 -0.13
CA TYR A 377 17.44 -18.84 -1.20
C TYR A 377 17.74 -20.12 -2.00
N THR A 378 17.66 -21.27 -1.38
CA THR A 378 17.76 -22.57 -2.09
C THR A 378 16.59 -22.71 -3.08
N ALA A 379 15.36 -22.38 -2.66
CA ALA A 379 14.22 -22.37 -3.57
C ALA A 379 14.41 -21.38 -4.73
N ALA A 380 14.87 -20.17 -4.45
CA ALA A 380 15.16 -19.16 -5.46
C ALA A 380 16.24 -19.62 -6.43
N TYR A 381 17.30 -20.26 -5.95
CA TYR A 381 18.33 -20.83 -6.81
C TYR A 381 17.81 -21.94 -7.71
N ILE A 382 17.02 -22.86 -7.18
CA ILE A 382 16.39 -23.92 -7.98
C ILE A 382 15.57 -23.29 -9.12
N MET A 383 14.75 -22.29 -8.80
CA MET A 383 13.94 -21.60 -9.79
C MET A 383 14.77 -20.82 -10.82
N SER A 384 15.91 -20.26 -10.43
CA SER A 384 16.80 -19.51 -11.33
C SER A 384 17.52 -20.36 -12.38
N GLN A 385 17.47 -21.69 -12.26
CA GLN A 385 18.00 -22.60 -13.29
C GLN A 385 17.11 -22.61 -14.56
N VAL A 386 15.93 -22.00 -14.49
CA VAL A 386 15.04 -21.77 -15.63
C VAL A 386 15.07 -20.31 -16.01
N GLU A 387 15.23 -20.04 -17.29
CA GLU A 387 15.08 -18.68 -17.82
C GLU A 387 13.61 -18.26 -17.76
N GLN A 388 13.31 -17.17 -17.06
CA GLN A 388 11.96 -16.64 -16.83
C GLN A 388 10.94 -17.72 -16.38
N PRO A 389 11.17 -18.39 -15.24
CA PRO A 389 10.30 -19.47 -14.83
C PRO A 389 8.87 -18.99 -14.58
N ARG A 390 7.90 -19.82 -14.96
CA ARG A 390 6.48 -19.56 -14.75
C ARG A 390 6.03 -20.13 -13.42
N LEU A 391 5.57 -19.27 -12.52
CA LEU A 391 5.18 -19.63 -11.15
C LEU A 391 3.67 -19.67 -10.98
N MET A 392 3.21 -20.66 -10.20
CA MET A 392 1.86 -20.74 -9.65
C MET A 392 1.94 -20.93 -8.14
N TRP A 393 1.13 -20.19 -7.40
CA TRP A 393 1.02 -20.28 -5.95
C TRP A 393 -0.34 -20.78 -5.50
N TYR A 394 -0.36 -21.73 -4.61
CA TYR A 394 -1.57 -22.16 -3.90
C TYR A 394 -1.70 -21.51 -2.54
N ASN A 395 -1.39 -20.20 -2.48
CA ASN A 395 -1.51 -19.38 -1.31
C ASN A 395 -1.22 -17.92 -1.68
N MET A 396 -1.30 -17.00 -0.71
CA MET A 396 -1.10 -15.56 -0.92
C MET A 396 0.36 -15.14 -0.95
N GLU A 397 1.31 -15.96 -0.53
CA GLU A 397 2.70 -15.56 -0.41
C GLU A 397 3.49 -15.73 -1.71
N ALA A 398 4.12 -14.67 -2.17
CA ALA A 398 4.78 -14.59 -3.47
C ALA A 398 6.26 -14.15 -3.40
N GLY A 399 6.84 -14.06 -2.20
CA GLY A 399 8.17 -13.51 -1.97
C GLY A 399 9.30 -14.25 -2.69
N MET A 400 9.20 -15.58 -2.86
CA MET A 400 10.22 -16.39 -3.53
C MET A 400 10.44 -16.04 -5.01
N GLY A 401 9.44 -15.48 -5.69
CA GLY A 401 9.56 -15.02 -7.07
C GLY A 401 10.33 -13.72 -7.22
N THR A 402 10.58 -13.00 -6.12
CA THR A 402 11.21 -11.67 -6.16
C THR A 402 12.67 -11.73 -6.62
N PRO A 403 13.55 -12.57 -6.05
CA PRO A 403 14.96 -12.60 -6.40
C PRO A 403 15.29 -13.29 -7.73
N VAL A 404 14.32 -13.88 -8.39
CA VAL A 404 14.47 -14.58 -9.68
C VAL A 404 13.64 -13.91 -10.77
N ASP A 405 13.98 -14.10 -12.03
CA ASP A 405 13.22 -13.55 -13.17
C ASP A 405 11.89 -14.31 -13.41
N ALA A 406 11.25 -14.71 -12.33
CA ALA A 406 10.01 -15.47 -12.38
C ALA A 406 8.83 -14.58 -12.80
N LEU A 407 7.90 -15.19 -13.55
CA LEU A 407 6.69 -14.55 -14.02
C LEU A 407 5.45 -15.40 -13.67
N PRO A 408 4.26 -14.80 -13.54
CA PRO A 408 3.02 -15.54 -13.37
C PRO A 408 2.80 -16.59 -14.44
N ALA A 409 2.37 -17.80 -14.07
CA ALA A 409 2.07 -18.88 -15.02
C ALA A 409 0.71 -18.70 -15.70
N CYS A 410 -0.22 -17.99 -15.07
CA CYS A 410 -1.57 -17.74 -15.56
C CYS A 410 -2.18 -16.51 -14.90
N ARG A 411 -3.38 -16.12 -15.34
CA ARG A 411 -4.11 -14.97 -14.79
C ARG A 411 -4.27 -15.05 -13.28
N TYR A 412 -4.68 -16.18 -12.74
CA TYR A 412 -4.90 -16.40 -11.32
C TYR A 412 -3.76 -17.22 -10.69
N TRP A 413 -2.52 -16.80 -10.96
CA TRP A 413 -1.28 -17.45 -10.53
C TRP A 413 -1.12 -17.53 -9.00
N THR A 414 -1.77 -16.64 -8.26
CA THR A 414 -1.89 -16.68 -6.80
C THR A 414 -3.36 -16.68 -6.41
N ARG A 415 -3.69 -17.31 -5.28
CA ARG A 415 -5.08 -17.33 -4.81
C ARG A 415 -5.46 -15.96 -4.27
N GLN A 416 -6.59 -15.45 -4.72
CA GLN A 416 -7.23 -14.28 -4.15
C GLN A 416 -8.24 -14.70 -3.07
N ILE A 417 -8.36 -13.91 -2.02
CA ILE A 417 -9.42 -14.12 -1.01
C ILE A 417 -10.78 -14.06 -1.72
N GLY A 418 -11.64 -15.09 -1.51
CA GLY A 418 -12.93 -15.18 -2.15
C GLY A 418 -12.88 -15.56 -3.65
N ALA A 419 -11.87 -16.34 -4.06
CA ALA A 419 -11.78 -16.83 -5.44
C ALA A 419 -13.05 -17.58 -5.85
N SER A 420 -13.60 -17.23 -7.03
CA SER A 420 -14.77 -17.92 -7.60
C SER A 420 -14.40 -19.32 -8.10
N GLU A 421 -15.40 -20.20 -8.22
CA GLU A 421 -15.18 -21.53 -8.86
C GLU A 421 -14.58 -21.43 -10.26
N GLU A 422 -14.90 -20.39 -11.00
CA GLU A 422 -14.38 -20.14 -12.33
C GLU A 422 -12.87 -19.86 -12.30
N MET A 423 -12.43 -19.04 -11.35
CA MET A 423 -11.00 -18.78 -11.11
C MET A 423 -10.25 -20.05 -10.71
N LEU A 424 -10.83 -20.87 -9.86
CA LEU A 424 -10.24 -22.16 -9.46
C LEU A 424 -10.13 -23.13 -10.64
N LYS A 425 -11.18 -23.26 -11.46
CA LYS A 425 -11.18 -24.08 -12.67
C LYS A 425 -10.13 -23.63 -13.69
N GLU A 426 -9.94 -22.32 -13.87
CA GLU A 426 -8.89 -21.80 -14.76
C GLU A 426 -7.51 -22.18 -14.25
N ARG A 427 -7.24 -22.05 -12.95
CA ARG A 427 -5.98 -22.47 -12.31
C ARG A 427 -5.71 -23.97 -12.53
N GLU A 428 -6.69 -24.81 -12.27
CA GLU A 428 -6.57 -26.26 -12.46
C GLU A 428 -6.28 -26.63 -13.92
N LYS A 429 -6.97 -25.98 -14.85
CA LYS A 429 -6.71 -26.15 -16.28
C LYS A 429 -5.28 -25.78 -16.67
N MET A 430 -4.75 -24.70 -16.11
CA MET A 430 -3.38 -24.25 -16.39
C MET A 430 -2.34 -25.18 -15.75
N LEU A 431 -2.61 -25.71 -14.55
CA LEU A 431 -1.78 -26.72 -13.91
C LEU A 431 -1.74 -27.99 -14.74
N ALA A 432 -2.91 -28.54 -15.12
CA ALA A 432 -3.05 -29.73 -15.95
C ALA A 432 -2.38 -29.57 -17.34
N GLY A 433 -2.41 -28.35 -17.88
CA GLY A 433 -1.74 -28.00 -19.14
C GLY A 433 -0.22 -27.82 -19.02
N GLY A 434 0.36 -28.00 -17.84
CA GLY A 434 1.80 -27.88 -17.59
C GLY A 434 2.35 -26.48 -17.86
N LYS A 435 1.56 -25.42 -17.62
CA LYS A 435 1.94 -24.03 -17.89
C LYS A 435 2.86 -23.44 -16.82
N ALA A 436 2.85 -23.99 -15.61
CA ALA A 436 3.79 -23.61 -14.57
C ALA A 436 5.07 -24.44 -14.65
N ASP A 437 6.22 -23.79 -14.55
CA ASP A 437 7.51 -24.49 -14.38
C ASP A 437 7.65 -24.92 -12.92
N PHE A 438 7.20 -24.06 -12.01
CA PHE A 438 7.17 -24.33 -10.58
C PHE A 438 5.81 -24.01 -9.97
N VAL A 439 5.43 -24.84 -9.01
CA VAL A 439 4.23 -24.68 -8.19
C VAL A 439 4.66 -24.59 -6.74
N ILE A 440 4.18 -23.60 -6.03
CA ILE A 440 4.47 -23.41 -4.61
C ILE A 440 3.18 -23.63 -3.83
N VAL A 441 3.21 -24.57 -2.89
CA VAL A 441 2.10 -24.88 -1.99
C VAL A 441 2.48 -24.49 -0.59
N SER A 442 1.77 -23.54 -0.01
CA SER A 442 1.94 -23.16 1.39
C SER A 442 1.09 -24.04 2.30
N ARG A 443 1.62 -24.39 3.49
CA ARG A 443 0.85 -25.07 4.53
C ARG A 443 -0.17 -24.16 5.22
N HIS A 444 -0.09 -22.88 5.02
CA HIS A 444 -1.12 -21.92 5.46
C HIS A 444 -2.12 -21.69 4.35
N LEU A 445 -2.91 -22.69 4.07
CA LEU A 445 -4.03 -22.55 3.16
C LEU A 445 -5.17 -21.82 3.87
N HIS A 446 -5.99 -21.10 3.10
CA HIS A 446 -7.29 -20.65 3.58
C HIS A 446 -8.10 -21.86 4.11
N GLU A 447 -8.96 -21.61 5.08
CA GLU A 447 -9.76 -22.60 5.80
C GLU A 447 -10.45 -23.67 4.92
N ASP A 448 -10.60 -23.38 3.62
CA ASP A 448 -11.31 -24.23 2.64
C ASP A 448 -10.43 -25.22 1.87
N GLU A 449 -9.09 -25.18 2.01
CA GLU A 449 -8.19 -26.10 1.28
C GLU A 449 -7.24 -26.82 2.23
N VAL A 450 -7.28 -28.12 2.21
CA VAL A 450 -6.36 -28.99 2.95
C VAL A 450 -5.06 -29.12 2.14
N VAL A 451 -3.90 -28.87 2.78
CA VAL A 451 -2.58 -28.92 2.10
C VAL A 451 -2.37 -30.26 1.39
N GLU A 452 -2.76 -31.33 2.05
CA GLU A 452 -2.63 -32.71 1.53
C GLU A 452 -3.42 -32.90 0.23
N GLU A 453 -4.64 -32.32 0.13
CA GLU A 453 -5.44 -32.39 -1.09
C GLU A 453 -4.86 -31.59 -2.21
N VAL A 454 -4.34 -30.39 -1.94
CA VAL A 454 -3.67 -29.56 -2.94
C VAL A 454 -2.38 -30.22 -3.40
N THR A 455 -1.59 -30.76 -2.48
CA THR A 455 -0.35 -31.51 -2.77
C THR A 455 -0.66 -32.69 -3.69
N ALA A 456 -1.65 -33.54 -3.32
CA ALA A 456 -2.04 -34.67 -4.12
C ALA A 456 -2.54 -34.28 -5.53
N ARG A 457 -3.24 -33.15 -5.65
CA ARG A 457 -3.65 -32.61 -6.97
C ARG A 457 -2.47 -32.18 -7.83
N VAL A 458 -1.49 -31.51 -7.23
CA VAL A 458 -0.28 -31.06 -7.93
C VAL A 458 0.55 -32.27 -8.41
N GLU A 459 0.73 -33.28 -7.54
CA GLU A 459 1.42 -34.53 -7.85
C GLU A 459 0.69 -35.34 -8.93
N ALA A 460 -0.64 -35.38 -8.91
CA ALA A 460 -1.45 -36.05 -9.91
C ALA A 460 -1.29 -35.44 -11.32
N GLN A 461 -0.84 -34.20 -11.43
CA GLN A 461 -0.49 -33.56 -12.69
C GLN A 461 0.99 -33.79 -13.08
N GLY A 462 1.71 -34.63 -12.35
CA GLY A 462 3.08 -35.05 -12.66
C GLY A 462 4.16 -34.11 -12.10
N TYR A 463 3.81 -33.16 -11.28
CA TYR A 463 4.78 -32.30 -10.60
C TYR A 463 5.45 -33.08 -9.45
N VAL A 464 6.74 -32.83 -9.24
CA VAL A 464 7.54 -33.54 -8.25
C VAL A 464 7.93 -32.57 -7.14
N PRO A 465 7.74 -32.95 -5.86
CA PRO A 465 8.17 -32.11 -4.73
C PRO A 465 9.70 -32.09 -4.65
N TYR A 466 10.23 -30.88 -4.54
CA TYR A 466 11.67 -30.64 -4.59
C TYR A 466 12.25 -30.16 -3.27
N LEU A 467 11.57 -29.21 -2.63
CA LEU A 467 12.03 -28.60 -1.40
C LEU A 467 10.83 -28.26 -0.53
N GLU A 468 10.93 -28.60 0.75
CA GLU A 468 10.04 -28.08 1.77
C GLU A 468 10.70 -26.89 2.46
N VAL A 469 10.19 -25.69 2.21
CA VAL A 469 10.74 -24.44 2.74
C VAL A 469 9.99 -24.04 4.00
N ARG A 470 10.73 -23.70 5.04
CA ARG A 470 10.19 -23.08 6.25
C ARG A 470 10.29 -21.57 6.11
N ALA A 471 9.15 -20.89 6.11
CA ALA A 471 9.12 -19.46 6.26
C ALA A 471 8.89 -19.13 7.73
N PHE A 472 9.72 -18.33 8.34
CA PHE A 472 9.65 -17.82 9.71
C PHE A 472 9.22 -18.78 10.86
N ALA A 473 9.72 -18.57 12.06
CA ALA A 473 9.59 -19.42 13.24
C ALA A 473 8.15 -19.81 13.68
N ASN A 474 7.11 -19.23 13.12
CA ASN A 474 5.70 -19.56 13.35
C ASN A 474 4.86 -19.59 12.09
N GLU A 475 5.49 -19.57 10.92
CA GLU A 475 4.82 -19.40 9.64
C GLU A 475 4.89 -20.71 8.81
N PRO A 476 4.04 -20.82 7.80
CA PRO A 476 3.80 -22.05 7.10
C PRO A 476 5.03 -22.55 6.34
N LYS A 477 5.17 -23.86 6.31
CA LYS A 477 6.10 -24.54 5.42
C LYS A 477 5.59 -24.43 3.99
N PHE A 478 6.49 -24.11 3.06
CA PHE A 478 6.22 -24.16 1.62
C PHE A 478 6.79 -25.44 1.04
N ILE A 479 6.05 -26.03 0.11
CA ILE A 479 6.54 -27.10 -0.74
C ILE A 479 6.72 -26.53 -2.13
N LEU A 480 7.95 -26.58 -2.65
CA LEU A 480 8.27 -26.22 -4.01
C LEU A 480 8.17 -27.48 -4.89
N PHE A 481 7.27 -27.45 -5.83
CA PHE A 481 7.14 -28.46 -6.89
C PHE A 481 7.70 -27.94 -8.20
N GLY A 482 8.32 -28.81 -8.98
CA GLY A 482 8.75 -28.51 -10.32
C GLY A 482 8.29 -29.55 -11.30
N ARG A 483 8.41 -29.28 -12.61
CA ARG A 483 8.07 -30.21 -13.66
C ARG A 483 8.95 -31.46 -13.64
N PRO A 484 8.43 -32.62 -14.06
CA PRO A 484 9.24 -33.84 -14.22
C PRO A 484 10.41 -33.62 -15.17
N GLY A 485 11.55 -34.22 -14.84
CA GLY A 485 12.74 -34.24 -15.74
C GLY A 485 13.74 -33.11 -15.50
N TRP A 486 13.50 -32.23 -14.52
CA TRP A 486 14.52 -31.28 -14.07
C TRP A 486 15.61 -32.00 -13.26
N GLN A 487 16.87 -31.72 -13.62
CA GLN A 487 18.00 -32.16 -12.80
C GLN A 487 18.28 -31.11 -11.74
N PHE A 488 18.28 -31.53 -10.47
CA PHE A 488 18.55 -30.66 -9.33
C PHE A 488 20.00 -30.25 -9.25
N PRO A 489 20.29 -29.09 -8.59
CA PRO A 489 21.61 -28.82 -8.11
C PRO A 489 22.06 -29.98 -7.20
N PRO A 490 23.36 -30.33 -7.21
CA PRO A 490 23.88 -31.42 -6.40
C PRO A 490 23.51 -31.21 -4.93
N GLU A 491 23.34 -32.31 -4.17
CA GLU A 491 22.99 -32.35 -2.74
C GLU A 491 23.95 -31.52 -1.86
N ASP A 492 25.13 -31.16 -2.36
CA ASP A 492 26.16 -30.38 -1.69
C ASP A 492 26.06 -28.88 -1.89
N PHE A 493 24.86 -28.35 -2.25
CA PHE A 493 24.68 -26.91 -2.42
C PHE A 493 24.76 -26.16 -1.08
N HIS A 494 25.85 -25.41 -0.87
CA HIS A 494 26.09 -24.66 0.36
C HIS A 494 25.85 -23.14 0.18
N VAL A 495 25.38 -22.48 1.24
CA VAL A 495 25.11 -21.04 1.36
C VAL A 495 26.28 -20.15 0.88
N SER A 496 27.52 -20.62 0.93
CA SER A 496 28.69 -19.89 0.43
C SER A 496 28.63 -19.60 -1.08
N GLN A 497 27.99 -20.47 -1.86
CA GLN A 497 27.73 -20.24 -3.29
C GLN A 497 26.60 -19.22 -3.48
N TRP A 498 25.68 -19.14 -2.51
CA TRP A 498 24.63 -18.14 -2.43
C TRP A 498 25.15 -16.74 -2.22
N ASP A 499 26.12 -16.55 -1.34
CA ASP A 499 26.71 -15.23 -1.10
C ASP A 499 27.29 -14.62 -2.38
N VAL A 500 27.87 -15.45 -3.22
CA VAL A 500 28.38 -15.04 -4.54
C VAL A 500 27.23 -14.75 -5.50
N TRP A 501 26.21 -15.59 -5.55
CA TRP A 501 25.03 -15.38 -6.41
C TRP A 501 24.21 -14.17 -5.96
N LEU A 502 23.97 -14.00 -4.66
CA LEU A 502 23.29 -12.84 -4.06
C LEU A 502 24.03 -11.55 -4.37
N LYS A 503 25.36 -11.53 -4.17
CA LYS A 503 26.16 -10.35 -4.49
C LYS A 503 26.09 -10.02 -5.98
N ARG A 504 26.21 -11.03 -6.83
CA ARG A 504 26.19 -10.86 -8.29
C ARG A 504 24.81 -10.49 -8.85
N ASN A 505 23.72 -11.12 -8.36
CA ASN A 505 22.39 -10.99 -8.96
C ASN A 505 21.47 -9.99 -8.21
N ILE A 506 21.68 -9.78 -6.89
CA ILE A 506 20.88 -8.85 -6.10
C ILE A 506 21.54 -7.49 -5.94
N PHE A 507 22.85 -7.46 -5.79
CA PHE A 507 23.61 -6.23 -5.56
C PHE A 507 24.37 -5.74 -6.79
N GLY A 508 24.49 -6.54 -7.84
CA GLY A 508 25.22 -6.16 -9.07
C GLY A 508 26.72 -5.99 -8.85
N ILE A 509 27.31 -6.66 -7.82
CA ILE A 509 28.73 -6.52 -7.45
C ILE A 509 29.51 -7.78 -7.85
#